data_1c5c168aa7ed7818cce1c1ce39631aaf
#
_entry.id   1c5c168aa7ed7818cce1c1ce39631aaf
#
_cell.length_a   1.000
_cell.length_b   1.000
_cell.length_c   1.000
_cell.angle_alpha   90.00
_cell.angle_beta   90.00
_cell.angle_gamma   90.00
#
_symmetry.space_group_name_H-M   'P 1'
#
loop_
_entity.id
_entity.type
_entity.pdbx_description
1 polymer ?
#
loop_
_entity_poly.entity_id
_entity_poly.type
_entity_poly.pdbx_seq_one_letter_code
_entity_poly.pdbx_strand_id
1 'polypeptide(L)'
;MNTLLKVVAPVVAVLSFAGAANAVEVLGVHNTGVAADGSPLAAGDGVTDPNYTIVSSANESLIGQHALTYYNTAYLQDGPGSRIVNATGNGNGADNETTTFATTFDLTGYNPVNATISGQVLFDNSGEIFLNGNQIGGTVTGYTSLTPFGTNMNFFNAGINTLTFVLHNDTGPTAFQVAGLTVTDGGAVPEPASWALMVVGFGMVGASLRRRKTVVATA
;
A
#
# COMPACT_ATOMS: atom_id res chain seq x y z
N MET A 1 38.48 60.76 -25.43
CA MET A 1 37.14 60.46 -24.88
C MET A 1 36.89 58.93 -25.00
N ASN A 2 37.16 58.20 -23.92
CA ASN A 2 37.09 56.75 -23.96
C ASN A 2 35.66 56.27 -23.54
N THR A 3 34.90 55.71 -24.46
CA THR A 3 33.60 55.18 -24.20
C THR A 3 33.75 53.69 -23.80
N LEU A 4 33.61 53.39 -22.52
CA LEU A 4 33.54 51.98 -22.00
C LEU A 4 32.19 51.36 -22.40
N LEU A 5 32.24 50.38 -23.28
CA LEU A 5 31.08 49.55 -23.61
C LEU A 5 30.87 48.51 -22.48
N LYS A 6 29.81 48.69 -21.68
CA LYS A 6 29.41 47.73 -20.65
C LYS A 6 28.73 46.56 -21.34
N VAL A 7 29.39 45.40 -21.35
CA VAL A 7 28.78 44.14 -21.77
C VAL A 7 27.94 43.60 -20.61
N VAL A 8 26.62 43.67 -20.75
CA VAL A 8 25.69 43.02 -19.81
C VAL A 8 25.52 41.57 -20.25
N ALA A 9 26.06 40.65 -19.48
CA ALA A 9 25.82 39.22 -19.68
C ALA A 9 24.40 38.84 -19.16
N PRO A 10 23.57 38.20 -19.96
CA PRO A 10 22.29 37.73 -19.43
C PRO A 10 22.51 36.55 -18.46
N VAL A 11 22.10 36.72 -17.21
CA VAL A 11 21.99 35.67 -16.23
C VAL A 11 20.73 34.85 -16.60
N VAL A 12 20.91 33.66 -17.14
CA VAL A 12 19.81 32.71 -17.32
C VAL A 12 19.60 32.04 -15.96
N ALA A 13 18.57 32.43 -15.24
CA ALA A 13 18.11 31.73 -14.07
C ALA A 13 17.45 30.42 -14.52
N VAL A 14 18.12 29.29 -14.30
CA VAL A 14 17.52 27.97 -14.44
C VAL A 14 16.64 27.72 -13.21
N LEU A 15 15.34 27.94 -13.35
CA LEU A 15 14.35 27.49 -12.36
C LEU A 15 14.25 25.98 -12.45
N SER A 16 14.93 25.25 -11.57
CA SER A 16 14.72 23.83 -11.35
C SER A 16 13.41 23.67 -10.56
N PHE A 17 12.34 23.31 -11.24
CA PHE A 17 11.16 22.76 -10.58
C PHE A 17 11.48 21.33 -10.17
N ALA A 18 11.98 21.13 -8.96
CA ALA A 18 11.90 19.85 -8.29
C ALA A 18 10.42 19.66 -7.94
N GLY A 19 9.67 18.96 -8.78
CA GLY A 19 8.35 18.49 -8.42
C GLY A 19 8.50 17.64 -7.16
N ALA A 20 7.80 17.98 -6.09
CA ALA A 20 7.71 17.13 -4.93
C ALA A 20 7.11 15.78 -5.42
N ALA A 21 7.83 14.69 -5.25
CA ALA A 21 7.28 13.37 -5.46
C ALA A 21 6.23 13.16 -4.35
N ASN A 22 4.95 13.27 -4.71
CA ASN A 22 3.86 12.96 -3.80
C ASN A 22 3.70 11.43 -3.75
N ALA A 23 3.61 10.88 -2.55
CA ALA A 23 3.21 9.49 -2.37
C ALA A 23 1.81 9.28 -2.98
N VAL A 24 1.65 8.18 -3.72
CA VAL A 24 0.41 7.84 -4.42
C VAL A 24 -0.19 6.62 -3.73
N GLU A 25 -1.51 6.64 -3.54
CA GLU A 25 -2.22 5.49 -3.00
C GLU A 25 -2.22 4.34 -4.01
N VAL A 26 -1.89 3.15 -3.54
CA VAL A 26 -1.86 1.93 -4.33
C VAL A 26 -3.27 1.36 -4.43
N LEU A 27 -3.73 1.13 -5.65
CA LEU A 27 -5.06 0.57 -5.90
C LEU A 27 -5.08 -0.95 -5.66
N GLY A 28 -6.29 -1.50 -5.45
CA GLY A 28 -6.48 -2.95 -5.25
C GLY A 28 -6.12 -3.43 -3.85
N VAL A 29 -6.03 -2.52 -2.89
CA VAL A 29 -5.90 -2.84 -1.47
C VAL A 29 -7.29 -2.77 -0.84
N HIS A 30 -7.72 -3.85 -0.19
CA HIS A 30 -9.10 -3.98 0.27
C HIS A 30 -9.18 -4.29 1.76
N ASN A 31 -10.15 -3.68 2.43
CA ASN A 31 -10.59 -4.09 3.77
C ASN A 31 -11.26 -5.47 3.71
N THR A 32 -11.48 -6.11 4.86
CA THR A 32 -12.32 -7.31 4.90
C THR A 32 -13.79 -6.97 4.63
N GLY A 33 -14.50 -7.92 4.00
CA GLY A 33 -15.93 -7.80 3.74
C GLY A 33 -16.31 -6.75 2.71
N VAL A 34 -15.45 -6.53 1.72
CA VAL A 34 -15.74 -5.70 0.56
C VAL A 34 -15.62 -6.52 -0.73
N ALA A 35 -16.37 -6.12 -1.75
CA ALA A 35 -16.25 -6.67 -3.09
C ALA A 35 -14.95 -6.22 -3.77
N ALA A 36 -14.63 -6.80 -4.92
CA ALA A 36 -13.43 -6.43 -5.68
C ALA A 36 -13.40 -4.97 -6.16
N ASP A 37 -14.54 -4.30 -6.22
CA ASP A 37 -14.65 -2.87 -6.53
C ASP A 37 -14.56 -1.96 -5.28
N GLY A 38 -14.34 -2.56 -4.10
CA GLY A 38 -14.27 -1.86 -2.82
C GLY A 38 -15.63 -1.55 -2.17
N SER A 39 -16.75 -1.90 -2.81
CA SER A 39 -18.08 -1.72 -2.21
C SER A 39 -18.30 -2.72 -1.06
N PRO A 40 -19.00 -2.32 0.03
CA PRO A 40 -19.28 -3.23 1.13
C PRO A 40 -20.12 -4.43 0.67
N LEU A 41 -19.75 -5.64 1.08
CA LEU A 41 -20.56 -6.85 0.90
C LEU A 41 -21.90 -6.72 1.66
N ALA A 42 -22.87 -7.56 1.30
CA ALA A 42 -24.11 -7.64 2.05
C ALA A 42 -23.85 -7.91 3.55
N ALA A 43 -24.65 -7.32 4.40
CA ALA A 43 -24.60 -7.61 5.82
C ALA A 43 -25.13 -9.04 6.11
N GLY A 44 -24.59 -9.67 7.15
CA GLY A 44 -24.98 -11.01 7.59
C GLY A 44 -23.87 -12.04 7.36
N ASP A 45 -24.22 -13.28 7.54
CA ASP A 45 -23.30 -14.40 7.55
C ASP A 45 -23.10 -15.02 6.16
N GLY A 46 -21.91 -15.57 5.92
CA GLY A 46 -21.63 -16.47 4.82
C GLY A 46 -21.51 -15.85 3.44
N VAL A 47 -21.39 -14.51 3.33
CA VAL A 47 -21.10 -13.84 2.05
C VAL A 47 -19.61 -13.95 1.78
N THR A 48 -19.23 -14.44 0.61
CA THR A 48 -17.83 -14.63 0.22
C THR A 48 -17.09 -13.29 0.06
N ASP A 49 -15.97 -13.14 0.76
CA ASP A 49 -15.03 -12.05 0.58
C ASP A 49 -13.99 -12.42 -0.49
N PRO A 50 -14.02 -11.84 -1.67
CA PRO A 50 -13.13 -12.24 -2.76
C PRO A 50 -11.68 -11.85 -2.55
N ASN A 51 -11.38 -10.99 -1.59
CA ASN A 51 -10.06 -10.39 -1.40
C ASN A 51 -9.19 -11.15 -0.38
N TYR A 52 -9.78 -12.01 0.44
CA TYR A 52 -9.07 -12.75 1.50
C TYR A 52 -9.20 -14.25 1.30
N THR A 53 -8.06 -14.91 1.12
CA THR A 53 -7.99 -16.37 0.91
C THR A 53 -7.35 -17.04 2.11
N ILE A 54 -7.86 -18.19 2.51
CA ILE A 54 -7.29 -19.02 3.57
C ILE A 54 -6.09 -19.76 2.99
N VAL A 55 -4.90 -19.51 3.54
CA VAL A 55 -3.64 -20.10 3.07
C VAL A 55 -3.09 -21.17 4.02
N SER A 56 -3.59 -21.23 5.25
CA SER A 56 -3.28 -22.28 6.23
C SER A 56 -4.44 -22.45 7.20
N SER A 57 -4.74 -23.69 7.54
CA SER A 57 -5.75 -24.06 8.55
C SER A 57 -5.51 -25.51 8.96
N ALA A 58 -5.82 -25.87 10.21
CA ALA A 58 -5.87 -27.26 10.65
C ALA A 58 -6.95 -28.06 9.92
N ASN A 59 -8.04 -27.40 9.50
CA ASN A 59 -9.00 -27.98 8.57
C ASN A 59 -8.52 -27.75 7.12
N GLU A 60 -7.82 -28.73 6.56
CA GLU A 60 -7.25 -28.65 5.21
C GLU A 60 -8.29 -28.34 4.12
N SER A 61 -9.58 -28.68 4.33
CA SER A 61 -10.63 -28.40 3.34
C SER A 61 -10.93 -26.90 3.16
N LEU A 62 -10.50 -26.08 4.11
CA LEU A 62 -10.65 -24.62 4.04
C LEU A 62 -9.51 -23.96 3.25
N ILE A 63 -8.37 -24.62 3.08
CA ILE A 63 -7.22 -24.05 2.37
C ILE A 63 -7.59 -23.79 0.90
N GLY A 64 -7.34 -22.58 0.44
CA GLY A 64 -7.72 -22.10 -0.90
C GLY A 64 -9.15 -21.55 -0.98
N GLN A 65 -9.97 -21.69 0.06
CA GLN A 65 -11.28 -21.05 0.15
C GLN A 65 -11.13 -19.58 0.52
N HIS A 66 -12.14 -18.79 0.21
CA HIS A 66 -12.22 -17.41 0.62
C HIS A 66 -12.80 -17.27 2.03
N ALA A 67 -12.42 -16.19 2.71
CA ALA A 67 -13.07 -15.77 3.94
C ALA A 67 -14.56 -15.49 3.70
N LEU A 68 -15.37 -15.68 4.71
CA LEU A 68 -16.81 -15.45 4.67
C LEU A 68 -17.19 -14.40 5.72
N THR A 69 -18.16 -13.54 5.40
CA THR A 69 -18.69 -12.57 6.38
C THR A 69 -19.30 -13.32 7.57
N TYR A 70 -19.15 -12.70 8.74
CA TYR A 70 -19.69 -13.22 9.99
C TYR A 70 -20.27 -12.08 10.83
N TYR A 71 -21.49 -12.22 11.30
CA TYR A 71 -22.16 -11.26 12.16
C TYR A 71 -22.35 -11.81 13.56
N ASN A 72 -21.90 -11.06 14.57
CA ASN A 72 -22.13 -11.36 15.97
C ASN A 72 -22.27 -10.06 16.75
N THR A 73 -23.34 -9.94 17.55
CA THR A 73 -23.65 -8.74 18.33
C THR A 73 -22.65 -8.45 19.45
N ALA A 74 -21.83 -9.43 19.84
CA ALA A 74 -20.78 -9.26 20.85
C ALA A 74 -19.52 -8.56 20.29
N TYR A 75 -19.34 -8.55 18.97
CA TYR A 75 -18.19 -7.93 18.30
C TYR A 75 -18.41 -6.43 18.08
N LEU A 76 -17.31 -5.74 17.75
CA LEU A 76 -17.44 -4.44 17.14
C LEU A 76 -18.32 -4.55 15.89
N GLN A 77 -19.34 -3.68 15.81
CA GLN A 77 -20.26 -3.75 14.69
C GLN A 77 -19.56 -3.33 13.38
N ASP A 78 -19.98 -3.92 12.27
CA ASP A 78 -19.51 -3.59 10.96
C ASP A 78 -19.53 -2.09 10.67
N GLY A 79 -18.42 -1.57 10.15
CA GLY A 79 -18.33 -0.19 9.65
C GLY A 79 -18.83 -0.07 8.21
N PRO A 80 -18.96 1.15 7.70
CA PRO A 80 -19.43 1.39 6.33
C PRO A 80 -18.46 0.85 5.25
N GLY A 81 -17.22 0.59 5.60
CA GLY A 81 -16.17 0.16 4.67
C GLY A 81 -15.49 -1.14 5.03
N SER A 82 -16.01 -1.93 5.98
CA SER A 82 -15.44 -3.22 6.35
C SER A 82 -16.47 -4.11 7.04
N ARG A 83 -16.26 -5.42 6.98
CA ARG A 83 -17.04 -6.44 7.67
C ARG A 83 -16.13 -7.37 8.44
N ILE A 84 -16.67 -7.94 9.52
CA ILE A 84 -16.06 -9.06 10.21
C ILE A 84 -16.14 -10.29 9.31
N VAL A 85 -15.05 -11.04 9.24
CA VAL A 85 -14.96 -12.27 8.46
C VAL A 85 -14.32 -13.40 9.26
N ASN A 86 -14.62 -14.63 8.88
CA ASN A 86 -13.93 -15.82 9.35
C ASN A 86 -13.85 -16.90 8.26
N ALA A 87 -13.38 -18.10 8.62
CA ALA A 87 -13.19 -19.17 7.67
C ALA A 87 -14.48 -19.92 7.29
N THR A 88 -15.54 -19.86 8.12
CA THR A 88 -16.72 -20.73 8.02
C THR A 88 -18.03 -19.97 7.86
N GLY A 89 -18.02 -18.63 8.01
CA GLY A 89 -19.20 -17.77 7.89
C GLY A 89 -20.21 -17.90 9.05
N ASN A 90 -19.89 -18.65 10.10
CA ASN A 90 -20.75 -18.85 11.27
C ASN A 90 -20.02 -18.72 12.61
N GLY A 91 -18.79 -18.21 12.58
CA GLY A 91 -17.95 -18.04 13.76
C GLY A 91 -17.30 -19.33 14.29
N ASN A 92 -17.60 -20.49 13.73
CA ASN A 92 -17.03 -21.73 14.23
C ASN A 92 -15.56 -21.84 13.83
N GLY A 93 -14.72 -22.12 14.82
CA GLY A 93 -13.34 -22.54 14.71
C GLY A 93 -13.08 -23.59 15.76
N ALA A 94 -12.11 -24.48 15.56
CA ALA A 94 -11.73 -25.38 16.61
C ALA A 94 -10.90 -24.67 17.68
N ASP A 95 -11.04 -25.09 18.93
CA ASP A 95 -10.29 -24.52 20.05
C ASP A 95 -8.78 -24.78 19.88
N ASN A 96 -7.97 -23.82 20.26
CA ASN A 96 -6.51 -23.82 20.17
C ASN A 96 -5.98 -24.00 18.73
N GLU A 97 -6.73 -23.56 17.75
CA GLU A 97 -6.32 -23.59 16.34
C GLU A 97 -5.89 -22.24 15.79
N THR A 98 -5.12 -22.33 14.72
CA THR A 98 -4.67 -21.16 13.97
C THR A 98 -5.13 -21.26 12.53
N THR A 99 -5.74 -20.19 12.04
CA THR A 99 -6.09 -20.02 10.63
C THR A 99 -5.38 -18.80 10.06
N THR A 100 -4.77 -18.96 8.88
CA THR A 100 -4.04 -17.89 8.22
C THR A 100 -4.77 -17.44 6.98
N PHE A 101 -5.06 -16.16 6.89
CA PHE A 101 -5.65 -15.49 5.73
C PHE A 101 -4.61 -14.65 5.02
N ALA A 102 -4.71 -14.54 3.71
CA ALA A 102 -3.85 -13.69 2.90
C ALA A 102 -4.65 -12.84 1.93
N THR A 103 -4.17 -11.62 1.72
CA THR A 103 -4.55 -10.74 0.61
C THR A 103 -3.30 -10.25 -0.09
N THR A 104 -3.41 -9.82 -1.34
CA THR A 104 -2.27 -9.34 -2.13
C THR A 104 -2.55 -7.97 -2.73
N PHE A 105 -1.49 -7.21 -2.95
CA PHE A 105 -1.50 -5.96 -3.70
C PHE A 105 -0.26 -5.87 -4.58
N ASP A 106 -0.31 -5.07 -5.64
CA ASP A 106 0.76 -4.98 -6.63
C ASP A 106 1.40 -3.59 -6.65
N LEU A 107 2.72 -3.54 -6.42
CA LEU A 107 3.54 -2.34 -6.54
C LEU A 107 4.26 -2.22 -7.89
N THR A 108 3.86 -2.99 -8.91
CA THR A 108 4.39 -2.82 -10.26
C THR A 108 4.13 -1.40 -10.78
N GLY A 109 5.18 -0.68 -11.10
CA GLY A 109 5.10 0.72 -11.53
C GLY A 109 5.10 1.75 -10.39
N TYR A 110 5.05 1.30 -9.14
CA TYR A 110 5.20 2.13 -7.95
C TYR A 110 6.62 2.03 -7.38
N ASN A 111 6.99 2.96 -6.51
CA ASN A 111 8.26 2.93 -5.80
C ASN A 111 8.11 2.19 -4.46
N PRO A 112 8.65 0.96 -4.30
CA PRO A 112 8.57 0.22 -3.06
C PRO A 112 9.48 0.79 -1.95
N VAL A 113 10.49 1.57 -2.32
CA VAL A 113 11.39 2.21 -1.37
C VAL A 113 10.63 3.35 -0.68
N ASN A 114 10.54 3.30 0.63
CA ASN A 114 9.72 4.20 1.45
C ASN A 114 8.20 4.01 1.28
N ALA A 115 7.76 2.94 0.65
CA ALA A 115 6.34 2.59 0.68
C ALA A 115 5.87 2.41 2.13
N THR A 116 4.60 2.69 2.37
CA THR A 116 3.99 2.55 3.69
C THR A 116 2.69 1.76 3.59
N ILE A 117 2.41 0.98 4.61
CA ILE A 117 1.11 0.33 4.81
C ILE A 117 0.57 0.74 6.16
N SER A 118 -0.72 1.00 6.23
CA SER A 118 -1.43 1.27 7.48
C SER A 118 -2.85 0.74 7.42
N GLY A 119 -3.39 0.42 8.57
CA GLY A 119 -4.75 -0.07 8.74
C GLY A 119 -5.10 -0.26 10.20
N GLN A 120 -6.26 -0.80 10.44
CA GLN A 120 -6.73 -1.20 11.76
C GLN A 120 -7.25 -2.62 11.69
N VAL A 121 -7.06 -3.38 12.75
CA VAL A 121 -7.45 -4.79 12.83
C VAL A 121 -8.04 -5.13 14.21
N LEU A 122 -8.94 -6.08 14.24
CA LEU A 122 -9.31 -6.82 15.45
C LEU A 122 -9.19 -8.33 15.18
N PHE A 123 -8.96 -9.09 16.23
CA PHE A 123 -8.95 -10.54 16.20
C PHE A 123 -9.73 -11.11 17.40
N ASP A 124 -10.43 -12.19 17.20
CA ASP A 124 -11.00 -13.03 18.23
C ASP A 124 -10.44 -14.44 18.11
N ASN A 125 -9.53 -14.85 18.99
CA ASN A 125 -9.11 -14.21 20.25
C ASN A 125 -7.89 -13.29 20.06
N SER A 126 -6.90 -13.70 19.25
CA SER A 126 -5.66 -12.95 19.02
C SER A 126 -5.12 -13.18 17.61
N GLY A 127 -4.16 -12.36 17.19
CA GLY A 127 -3.52 -12.58 15.90
C GLY A 127 -2.32 -11.70 15.64
N GLU A 128 -1.58 -12.06 14.60
CA GLU A 128 -0.40 -11.36 14.10
C GLU A 128 -0.56 -11.03 12.61
N ILE A 129 0.18 -10.01 12.18
CA ILE A 129 0.16 -9.51 10.81
C ILE A 129 1.57 -9.61 10.23
N PHE A 130 1.66 -10.08 8.99
CA PHE A 130 2.93 -10.20 8.28
C PHE A 130 2.83 -9.59 6.89
N LEU A 131 3.85 -8.83 6.50
CA LEU A 131 4.05 -8.35 5.14
C LEU A 131 5.24 -9.10 4.52
N ASN A 132 4.98 -9.88 3.47
CA ASN A 132 6.00 -10.70 2.80
C ASN A 132 6.80 -11.59 3.78
N GLY A 133 6.12 -12.15 4.78
CA GLY A 133 6.71 -12.98 5.82
C GLY A 133 7.41 -12.23 6.97
N ASN A 134 7.45 -10.91 6.94
CA ASN A 134 7.99 -10.09 8.03
C ASN A 134 6.86 -9.60 8.91
N GLN A 135 6.92 -9.85 10.22
CA GLN A 135 5.91 -9.39 11.16
C GLN A 135 5.87 -7.86 11.23
N ILE A 136 4.68 -7.30 11.13
CA ILE A 136 4.43 -5.86 11.25
C ILE A 136 3.51 -5.60 12.44
N GLY A 137 3.97 -4.75 13.36
CA GLY A 137 3.27 -4.57 14.63
C GLY A 137 3.53 -5.71 15.63
N GLY A 138 2.76 -5.72 16.69
CA GLY A 138 2.75 -6.78 17.71
C GLY A 138 1.54 -7.69 17.58
N THR A 139 1.42 -8.66 18.50
CA THR A 139 0.20 -9.46 18.66
C THR A 139 -0.96 -8.55 19.06
N VAL A 140 -2.07 -8.66 18.35
CA VAL A 140 -3.32 -7.93 18.61
C VAL A 140 -4.32 -8.88 19.27
N THR A 141 -5.03 -8.41 20.28
CA THR A 141 -6.04 -9.19 21.00
C THR A 141 -7.33 -8.40 21.14
N GLY A 142 -8.45 -9.10 21.07
CA GLY A 142 -9.77 -8.56 21.34
C GLY A 142 -10.57 -8.16 20.11
N TYR A 143 -11.86 -8.30 20.23
CA TYR A 143 -12.84 -8.21 19.15
C TYR A 143 -13.83 -7.03 19.30
N THR A 144 -13.64 -6.19 20.32
CA THR A 144 -14.55 -5.06 20.61
C THR A 144 -14.03 -3.71 20.15
N SER A 145 -12.77 -3.66 19.68
CA SER A 145 -12.15 -2.44 19.18
C SER A 145 -11.08 -2.76 18.12
N LEU A 146 -10.92 -1.86 17.17
CA LEU A 146 -9.87 -1.93 16.17
C LEU A 146 -8.55 -1.40 16.74
N THR A 147 -7.47 -2.14 16.50
CA THR A 147 -6.10 -1.77 16.88
C THR A 147 -5.33 -1.32 15.64
N PRO A 148 -4.70 -0.14 15.65
CA PRO A 148 -3.88 0.30 14.51
C PRO A 148 -2.67 -0.61 14.27
N PHE A 149 -2.36 -0.84 12.99
CA PHE A 149 -1.13 -1.49 12.56
C PHE A 149 -0.54 -0.77 11.35
N GLY A 150 0.72 -1.03 11.05
CA GLY A 150 1.38 -0.51 9.86
C GLY A 150 2.89 -0.60 9.94
N THR A 151 3.54 -0.32 8.82
CA THR A 151 4.99 -0.23 8.72
C THR A 151 5.43 0.65 7.55
N ASN A 152 6.60 1.26 7.70
CA ASN A 152 7.35 1.92 6.64
C ASN A 152 8.73 1.27 6.44
N MET A 153 8.93 0.07 7.01
CA MET A 153 10.18 -0.69 6.84
C MET A 153 10.29 -1.22 5.42
N ASN A 154 11.50 -1.52 4.98
CA ASN A 154 11.79 -2.03 3.65
C ASN A 154 11.40 -3.52 3.48
N PHE A 155 10.13 -3.84 3.71
CA PHE A 155 9.55 -5.18 3.55
C PHE A 155 8.78 -5.33 2.24
N PHE A 156 8.71 -4.27 1.43
CA PHE A 156 7.93 -4.22 0.20
C PHE A 156 8.71 -4.74 -1.00
N ASN A 157 8.07 -5.55 -1.83
CA ASN A 157 8.57 -5.98 -3.13
C ASN A 157 8.13 -4.99 -4.24
N ALA A 158 8.91 -4.89 -5.32
CA ALA A 158 8.58 -4.05 -6.49
C ALA A 158 7.44 -4.61 -7.39
N GLY A 159 6.78 -5.68 -6.98
CA GLY A 159 5.67 -6.34 -7.66
C GLY A 159 4.64 -6.75 -6.64
N ILE A 160 4.18 -8.01 -6.74
CA ILE A 160 3.19 -8.57 -5.82
C ILE A 160 3.74 -8.62 -4.40
N ASN A 161 2.95 -8.10 -3.47
CA ASN A 161 3.14 -8.15 -2.03
C ASN A 161 2.00 -8.95 -1.41
N THR A 162 2.32 -9.72 -0.38
CA THR A 162 1.36 -10.53 0.36
C THR A 162 1.25 -10.02 1.78
N LEU A 163 0.05 -9.65 2.18
CA LEU A 163 -0.30 -9.34 3.56
C LEU A 163 -1.01 -10.53 4.17
N THR A 164 -0.51 -11.02 5.29
CA THR A 164 -0.98 -12.24 5.94
C THR A 164 -1.48 -11.91 7.35
N PHE A 165 -2.63 -12.47 7.70
CA PHE A 165 -3.27 -12.34 9.01
C PHE A 165 -3.37 -13.72 9.63
N VAL A 166 -2.63 -13.94 10.70
CA VAL A 166 -2.61 -15.20 11.46
C VAL A 166 -3.57 -15.06 12.63
N LEU A 167 -4.70 -15.75 12.54
CA LEU A 167 -5.77 -15.71 13.53
C LEU A 167 -5.66 -16.92 14.46
N HIS A 168 -5.51 -16.67 15.75
CA HIS A 168 -5.47 -17.69 16.80
C HIS A 168 -6.82 -17.74 17.52
N ASN A 169 -7.42 -18.91 17.58
CA ASN A 169 -8.62 -19.20 18.33
C ASN A 169 -8.28 -19.98 19.59
N ASP A 170 -8.43 -19.38 20.75
CA ASP A 170 -8.26 -20.12 22.02
C ASP A 170 -9.48 -20.99 22.28
N THR A 171 -10.67 -20.42 22.13
CA THR A 171 -11.96 -21.12 22.30
C THR A 171 -13.13 -20.27 21.81
N GLY A 172 -14.24 -20.92 21.45
CA GLY A 172 -15.48 -20.26 21.07
C GLY A 172 -15.49 -19.71 19.63
N PRO A 173 -16.26 -18.65 19.38
CA PRO A 173 -16.27 -18.01 18.07
C PRO A 173 -14.92 -17.40 17.71
N THR A 174 -14.59 -17.43 16.43
CA THR A 174 -13.34 -16.86 15.91
C THR A 174 -13.61 -16.00 14.68
N ALA A 175 -12.98 -14.85 14.62
CA ALA A 175 -13.13 -13.92 13.51
C ALA A 175 -12.03 -12.84 13.52
N PHE A 176 -11.91 -12.12 12.40
CA PHE A 176 -11.11 -10.92 12.32
C PHE A 176 -11.77 -9.88 11.43
N GLN A 177 -11.33 -8.63 11.55
CA GLN A 177 -11.74 -7.53 10.70
C GLN A 177 -10.55 -6.65 10.39
N VAL A 178 -10.42 -6.23 9.15
CA VAL A 178 -9.46 -5.22 8.70
C VAL A 178 -10.23 -4.02 8.17
N ALA A 179 -9.90 -2.84 8.66
CA ALA A 179 -10.52 -1.59 8.28
C ALA A 179 -9.49 -0.50 7.98
N GLY A 180 -9.80 0.42 7.08
CA GLY A 180 -8.93 1.55 6.75
C GLY A 180 -7.57 1.11 6.20
N LEU A 181 -7.50 -0.05 5.55
CA LEU A 181 -6.28 -0.56 4.95
C LEU A 181 -5.89 0.30 3.75
N THR A 182 -4.72 0.88 3.81
CA THR A 182 -4.14 1.69 2.75
C THR A 182 -2.67 1.34 2.54
N VAL A 183 -2.23 1.42 1.31
CA VAL A 183 -0.82 1.35 0.93
C VAL A 183 -0.50 2.58 0.11
N THR A 184 0.59 3.27 0.44
CA THR A 184 1.11 4.36 -0.37
C THR A 184 2.50 4.01 -0.87
N ASP A 185 2.83 4.41 -2.07
CA ASP A 185 4.18 4.26 -2.60
C ASP A 185 5.15 5.26 -1.94
N GLY A 186 6.45 5.06 -2.14
CA GLY A 186 7.50 5.94 -1.63
C GLY A 186 7.66 7.25 -2.42
N GLY A 187 6.70 7.59 -3.27
CA GLY A 187 6.74 8.72 -4.21
C GLY A 187 7.15 8.29 -5.62
N ALA A 188 6.65 9.02 -6.61
CA ALA A 188 6.82 8.67 -8.01
C ALA A 188 8.30 8.47 -8.40
N VAL A 189 8.60 7.34 -9.02
CA VAL A 189 9.86 7.18 -9.76
C VAL A 189 9.78 8.10 -10.98
N PRO A 190 10.71 9.06 -11.18
CA PRO A 190 10.67 9.89 -12.37
C PRO A 190 10.69 9.01 -13.63
N GLU A 191 9.63 9.10 -14.43
CA GLU A 191 9.48 8.28 -15.64
C GLU A 191 10.66 8.48 -16.60
N PRO A 192 11.03 7.46 -17.40
CA PRO A 192 12.10 7.58 -18.40
C PRO A 192 11.94 8.78 -19.33
N ALA A 193 10.70 9.19 -19.62
CA ALA A 193 10.38 10.39 -20.38
C ALA A 193 10.88 11.68 -19.70
N SER A 194 10.78 11.77 -18.38
CA SER A 194 11.28 12.91 -17.59
C SER A 194 12.80 12.99 -17.65
N TRP A 195 13.50 11.87 -17.61
CA TRP A 195 14.95 11.78 -17.80
C TRP A 195 15.35 12.20 -19.22
N ALA A 196 14.61 11.71 -20.25
CA ALA A 196 14.86 12.08 -21.63
C ALA A 196 14.68 13.57 -21.87
N LEU A 197 13.62 14.19 -21.34
CA LEU A 197 13.38 15.63 -21.41
C LEU A 197 14.48 16.43 -20.69
N MET A 198 14.96 15.96 -19.55
CA MET A 198 16.06 16.58 -18.83
C MET A 198 17.35 16.57 -19.65
N VAL A 199 17.72 15.40 -20.24
CA VAL A 199 18.91 15.25 -21.09
C VAL A 199 18.80 16.12 -22.34
N VAL A 200 17.62 16.14 -23.00
CA VAL A 200 17.36 17.00 -24.16
C VAL A 200 17.47 18.48 -23.80
N GLY A 201 16.87 18.87 -22.65
CA GLY A 201 16.92 20.25 -22.15
C GLY A 201 18.36 20.72 -21.91
N PHE A 202 19.14 19.95 -21.18
CA PHE A 202 20.57 20.26 -20.95
C PHE A 202 21.39 20.24 -22.24
N GLY A 203 21.09 19.29 -23.15
CA GLY A 203 21.72 19.23 -24.46
C GLY A 203 21.48 20.48 -25.31
N MET A 204 20.26 21.00 -25.34
CA MET A 204 19.90 22.23 -26.05
C MET A 204 20.58 23.46 -25.45
N VAL A 205 20.60 23.58 -24.13
CA VAL A 205 21.30 24.69 -23.44
C VAL A 205 22.79 24.63 -23.74
N GLY A 206 23.43 23.47 -23.64
CA GLY A 206 24.85 23.30 -23.95
C GLY A 206 25.16 23.63 -25.41
N ALA A 207 24.31 23.22 -26.36
CA ALA A 207 24.47 23.54 -27.77
C ALA A 207 24.34 25.07 -28.07
N SER A 208 23.40 25.73 -27.36
CA SER A 208 23.20 27.19 -27.51
C SER A 208 24.40 28.02 -27.01
N LEU A 209 24.98 27.57 -25.89
CA LEU A 209 26.18 28.20 -25.32
C LEU A 209 27.42 28.04 -26.22
N ARG A 210 27.55 26.87 -26.86
CA ARG A 210 28.67 26.56 -27.77
C ARG A 210 28.59 27.36 -29.09
N ARG A 211 27.40 27.79 -29.53
CA ARG A 211 27.22 28.61 -30.76
C ARG A 211 27.59 30.09 -30.59
N ARG A 212 27.82 30.57 -29.39
CA ARG A 212 28.32 31.94 -29.17
C ARG A 212 29.80 32.02 -29.50
N LYS A 213 30.15 31.94 -30.81
CA LYS A 213 31.48 32.28 -31.26
C LYS A 213 31.65 33.80 -31.12
N THR A 214 32.69 34.20 -30.42
CA THR A 214 33.18 35.56 -30.36
C THR A 214 33.48 36.06 -31.77
N VAL A 215 32.76 37.08 -32.21
CA VAL A 215 33.19 37.85 -33.39
C VAL A 215 34.37 38.67 -32.93
N VAL A 216 35.57 38.27 -33.29
CA VAL A 216 36.78 39.10 -33.13
C VAL A 216 36.72 40.11 -34.26
N ALA A 217 36.45 41.36 -33.93
CA ALA A 217 36.60 42.45 -34.85
C ALA A 217 38.11 42.75 -35.01
N THR A 218 38.65 42.46 -36.17
CA THR A 218 39.96 42.90 -36.62
C THR A 218 39.82 44.36 -37.11
N ALA A 219 40.58 45.26 -36.47
CA ALA A 219 40.75 46.65 -36.91
C ALA A 219 41.65 46.69 -38.15
#